data_262bb31392e5a3816b0c14a952783a51
#
_entry.id   262bb31392e5a3816b0c14a952783a51
#
_cell.length_a   1.000
_cell.length_b   1.000
_cell.length_c   1.000
_cell.angle_alpha   90.00
_cell.angle_beta   90.00
_cell.angle_gamma   90.00
#
_symmetry.space_group_name_H-M   'P 1'
#
loop_
_entity.id
_entity.type
_entity.pdbx_description
1 polymer ?
#
loop_
_entity_poly.entity_id
_entity_poly.type
_entity_poly.pdbx_seq_one_letter_code
_entity_poly.pdbx_strand_id
1 'polypeptide(L)'
;MFLNKIKNFLSPVARKRATGKVKYFNRRKGYGFIETKEVDPDIFVHVTDLEDFVSRGDHVEFKITKSDKGYEAKNVKLVHN
;
A
#
# COMPACT_ATOMS: atom_id res chain seq x y z
N MET A 1 -24.10 5.88 -19.50
CA MET A 1 -23.76 6.23 -19.24
C MET A 1 -23.03 6.51 -19.12
N PHE A 2 -22.94 6.48 -19.06
CA PHE A 2 -22.27 6.72 -18.70
C PHE A 2 -21.72 6.66 -18.04
N LEU A 3 -21.79 6.57 -17.77
CA LEU A 3 -21.35 6.57 -16.95
C LEU A 3 -20.88 5.91 -16.58
N ASN A 4 -21.08 5.38 -16.63
CA ASN A 4 -20.48 4.77 -16.20
C ASN A 4 -19.77 4.37 -16.64
N LYS A 5 -19.70 4.11 -17.02
CA LYS A 5 -18.80 3.80 -17.28
C LYS A 5 -17.79 4.23 -17.26
N ILE A 6 -17.79 4.78 -17.24
CA ILE A 6 -16.83 5.27 -16.97
C ILE A 6 -16.21 5.09 -16.01
N LYS A 7 -16.45 4.82 -15.62
CA LYS A 7 -15.85 4.51 -14.74
C LYS A 7 -15.37 3.49 -14.60
N ASN A 8 -15.47 2.91 -15.02
CA ASN A 8 -14.91 1.95 -14.81
C ASN A 8 -13.97 1.72 -15.41
N PHE A 9 -13.73 2.02 -15.85
CA PHE A 9 -12.75 1.90 -16.09
C PHE A 9 -11.87 2.25 -15.66
N LEU A 10 -12.21 2.75 -15.51
CA LEU A 10 -11.40 3.17 -14.82
C LEU A 10 -10.78 2.46 -14.02
N SER A 11 -10.81 2.29 -14.09
CA SER A 11 -10.54 1.76 -13.48
C SER A 11 -10.33 0.78 -12.54
N PRO A 12 -10.89 -0.23 -12.60
CA PRO A 12 -10.74 -1.26 -11.62
C PRO A 12 -9.31 -1.58 -11.29
N VAL A 13 -8.45 -1.52 -12.24
CA VAL A 13 -7.02 -1.72 -11.99
C VAL A 13 -6.49 -0.70 -11.02
N ALA A 14 -6.89 0.54 -11.22
CA ALA A 14 -6.44 1.60 -10.34
C ALA A 14 -6.93 1.43 -8.92
N ARG A 15 -8.01 0.69 -8.75
CA ARG A 15 -8.59 0.49 -7.43
C ARG A 15 -8.15 -0.81 -6.78
N LYS A 16 -7.43 -1.63 -7.52
CA LYS A 16 -6.96 -2.88 -6.97
C LYS A 16 -5.96 -2.61 -5.86
N ARG A 17 -6.17 -3.27 -4.76
CA ARG A 17 -5.25 -3.12 -3.63
C ARG A 17 -4.26 -4.27 -3.65
N ALA A 18 -3.04 -3.95 -3.28
CA ALA A 18 -2.00 -4.95 -3.13
C ALA A 18 -1.98 -5.43 -1.69
N THR A 19 -1.40 -6.58 -1.47
CA THR A 19 -1.21 -7.09 -0.13
C THR A 19 0.25 -7.39 0.07
N GLY A 20 0.69 -7.32 1.32
CA GLY A 20 2.08 -7.59 1.63
C GLY A 20 2.25 -7.77 3.13
N LYS A 21 3.48 -7.75 3.54
CA LYS A 21 3.85 -7.98 4.93
C LYS A 21 4.82 -6.89 5.34
N VAL A 22 4.58 -6.31 6.52
CA VAL A 22 5.47 -5.28 7.03
C VAL A 22 6.80 -5.93 7.39
N LYS A 23 7.83 -5.50 6.72
CA LYS A 23 9.17 -6.03 6.93
C LYS A 23 9.86 -5.27 8.06
N TYR A 24 9.58 -3.99 8.16
CA TYR A 24 10.21 -3.11 9.12
C TYR A 24 9.36 -1.87 9.26
N PHE A 25 9.19 -1.39 10.48
CA PHE A 25 8.57 -0.10 10.69
C PHE A 25 9.15 0.55 11.93
N ASN A 26 9.61 1.79 11.77
CA ASN A 26 10.19 2.57 12.85
C ASN A 26 9.21 3.67 13.23
N ARG A 27 8.52 3.49 14.35
CA ARG A 27 7.50 4.45 14.77
C ARG A 27 8.09 5.81 15.13
N ARG A 28 9.28 5.80 15.66
CA ARG A 28 9.91 7.04 16.07
C ARG A 28 10.24 7.89 14.86
N LYS A 29 10.78 7.28 13.82
CA LYS A 29 11.13 7.99 12.60
C LYS A 29 9.97 8.11 11.63
N GLY A 30 8.93 7.32 11.82
CA GLY A 30 7.71 7.44 11.03
C GLY A 30 7.76 6.85 9.65
N TYR A 31 8.50 5.77 9.45
CA TYR A 31 8.52 5.11 8.16
C TYR A 31 8.90 3.64 8.28
N GLY A 32 8.66 2.91 7.21
CA GLY A 32 9.02 1.51 7.17
C GLY A 32 8.97 0.97 5.75
N PHE A 33 9.02 -0.34 5.65
CA PHE A 33 9.03 -1.03 4.36
C PHE A 33 8.11 -2.23 4.40
N ILE A 34 7.46 -2.46 3.27
CA ILE A 34 6.54 -3.57 3.08
C ILE A 34 7.07 -4.43 1.96
N GLU A 35 7.10 -5.74 2.17
CA GLU A 35 7.45 -6.66 1.09
C GLU A 35 6.16 -7.21 0.48
N THR A 36 6.16 -7.32 -0.82
CA THR A 36 5.01 -7.84 -1.54
C THR A 36 5.51 -8.60 -2.76
N LYS A 37 4.68 -9.55 -3.21
CA LYS A 37 5.01 -10.29 -4.42
C LYS A 37 4.75 -9.49 -5.69
N GLU A 38 4.07 -8.37 -5.56
CA GLU A 38 3.62 -7.62 -6.74
C GLU A 38 4.68 -6.74 -7.34
N VAL A 39 5.62 -6.29 -6.54
CA VAL A 39 6.75 -5.50 -7.02
C VAL A 39 7.97 -5.82 -6.20
N ASP A 40 9.11 -5.48 -6.77
CA ASP A 40 10.40 -5.69 -6.16
C ASP A 40 11.21 -4.44 -6.50
N PRO A 41 11.94 -3.83 -5.60
CA PRO A 41 12.20 -4.25 -4.21
C PRO A 41 11.08 -3.83 -3.24
N ASP A 42 11.40 -3.82 -1.95
CA ASP A 42 10.45 -3.47 -0.91
C ASP A 42 9.85 -2.09 -1.14
N ILE A 43 8.64 -1.92 -0.63
CA ILE A 43 7.87 -0.69 -0.83
C ILE A 43 7.99 0.19 0.40
N PHE A 44 8.34 1.44 0.20
CA PHE A 44 8.43 2.42 1.27
C PHE A 44 7.03 2.80 1.76
N VAL A 45 6.87 2.95 3.08
CA VAL A 45 5.62 3.44 3.65
C VAL A 45 5.94 4.50 4.70
N HIS A 46 5.25 5.63 4.62
CA HIS A 46 5.38 6.70 5.60
C HIS A 46 4.22 6.61 6.58
N VAL A 47 4.46 7.04 7.82
CA VAL A 47 3.45 6.93 8.87
C VAL A 47 2.14 7.65 8.50
N THR A 48 2.22 8.71 7.71
CA THR A 48 1.02 9.43 7.28
C THR A 48 0.14 8.63 6.34
N ASP A 49 0.66 7.55 5.79
CA ASP A 49 -0.10 6.70 4.87
C ASP A 49 -0.71 5.48 5.56
N LEU A 50 -0.55 5.38 6.86
CA LEU A 50 -1.12 4.29 7.62
C LEU A 50 -2.54 4.65 8.04
N GLU A 51 -3.47 3.72 7.86
CA GLU A 51 -4.81 3.85 8.41
C GLU A 51 -4.93 3.10 9.72
N ASP A 52 -4.05 2.14 9.94
CA ASP A 52 -3.97 1.36 11.18
C ASP A 52 -2.53 1.36 11.64
N PHE A 53 -2.33 1.22 12.93
CA PHE A 53 -1.00 0.95 13.42
C PHE A 53 -0.55 -0.41 12.93
N VAL A 54 0.68 -0.46 12.44
CA VAL A 54 1.24 -1.71 11.95
C VAL A 54 2.57 -1.97 12.65
N SER A 55 2.92 -3.24 12.70
CA SER A 55 4.17 -3.68 13.28
C SER A 55 4.81 -4.69 12.36
N ARG A 56 6.09 -4.91 12.57
CA ARG A 56 6.83 -5.90 11.81
C ARG A 56 6.09 -7.23 11.82
N GLY A 57 5.92 -7.81 10.65
CA GLY A 57 5.25 -9.08 10.51
C GLY A 57 3.77 -9.00 10.21
N ASP A 58 3.17 -7.83 10.36
CA ASP A 58 1.75 -7.69 10.08
C ASP A 58 1.46 -7.80 8.59
N HIS A 59 0.34 -8.42 8.27
CA HIS A 59 -0.15 -8.46 6.91
C HIS A 59 -1.01 -7.24 6.66
N VAL A 60 -0.79 -6.59 5.53
CA VAL A 60 -1.44 -5.33 5.23
C VAL A 60 -1.93 -5.32 3.79
N GLU A 61 -2.91 -4.47 3.53
CA GLU A 61 -3.30 -4.16 2.17
C GLU A 61 -3.12 -2.66 1.96
N PHE A 62 -2.86 -2.29 0.74
CA PHE A 62 -2.48 -0.91 0.44
C PHE A 62 -2.57 -0.66 -1.05
N LYS A 63 -2.44 0.62 -1.41
CA LYS A 63 -2.32 1.01 -2.82
C LYS A 63 -0.85 1.28 -3.09
N ILE A 64 -0.42 0.91 -4.28
CA ILE A 64 0.96 1.15 -4.69
C ILE A 64 0.98 2.37 -5.59
N THR A 65 1.86 3.31 -5.29
CA THR A 65 2.10 4.44 -6.16
C THR A 65 3.59 4.45 -6.51
N LYS A 66 3.91 5.07 -7.61
CA LYS A 66 5.28 5.15 -8.04
C LYS A 66 5.73 6.61 -8.04
N SER A 67 6.90 6.85 -7.49
CA SER A 67 7.50 8.16 -7.47
C SER A 67 8.89 8.08 -8.06
N ASP A 68 9.58 9.22 -8.12
CA ASP A 68 10.94 9.25 -8.61
C ASP A 68 11.86 8.37 -7.79
N LYS A 69 11.53 8.16 -6.54
CA LYS A 69 12.36 7.40 -5.62
C LYS A 69 12.01 5.93 -5.54
N GLY A 70 10.97 5.51 -6.26
CA GLY A 70 10.55 4.12 -6.25
C GLY A 70 9.09 3.99 -5.88
N TYR A 71 8.73 2.81 -5.38
CA TYR A 71 7.34 2.52 -5.04
C TYR A 71 7.05 2.93 -3.62
N GLU A 72 5.82 3.44 -3.41
CA GLU A 72 5.34 3.82 -2.09
C GLU A 72 3.99 3.21 -1.86
N ALA A 73 3.70 2.89 -0.58
CA ALA A 73 2.41 2.35 -0.19
C ALA A 73 1.55 3.47 0.36
N LYS A 74 0.28 3.48 -0.04
CA LYS A 74 -0.70 4.46 0.41
C LYS A 74 -1.90 3.75 0.99
N ASN A 75 -2.55 4.39 1.94
CA ASN A 75 -3.78 3.88 2.55
C ASN A 75 -3.57 2.46 3.08
N VAL A 76 -2.54 2.31 3.88
CA VAL A 76 -2.13 1.00 4.40
C VAL A 76 -3.01 0.64 5.59
N LYS A 77 -3.58 -0.56 5.56
CA LYS A 77 -4.37 -1.04 6.68
C LYS A 77 -4.16 -2.53 6.88
N LEU A 78 -4.45 -2.94 8.10
CA LEU A 78 -4.27 -4.34 8.47
C LEU A 78 -5.26 -5.23 7.73
N VAL A 79 -4.79 -6.41 7.39
CA VAL A 79 -5.66 -7.45 6.84
C VAL A 79 -6.14 -8.28 8.00
N HIS A 80 -7.44 -8.43 8.12
CA HIS A 80 -8.04 -9.24 9.18
C HIS A 80 -8.60 -10.51 8.55
N ASN A 81 -8.34 -11.63 9.19
CA ASN A 81 -8.84 -12.91 8.71
C ASN A 81 -9.98 -13.40 9.58
#